data_b988283a3d833a904622fc7ec51d3418
#
_entry.id   b988283a3d833a904622fc7ec51d3418
#
_cell.length_a   1.000
_cell.length_b   1.000
_cell.length_c   1.000
_cell.angle_alpha   90.00
_cell.angle_beta   90.00
_cell.angle_gamma   90.00
#
_symmetry.space_group_name_H-M   'P 1'
#
loop_
_entity.id
_entity.type
_entity.pdbx_description
1 polymer ?
#
loop_
_entity_poly.entity_id
_entity_poly.type
_entity_poly.pdbx_seq_one_letter_code
_entity_poly.pdbx_strand_id
1 'polypeptide(L)'
;LVGLTIGAPIIVTKHLGMQSSCVGMVEVALGLGGLTGSGLVGIWPHRFSLNGICRYVAMICLGVVPIIVALLFGADVCVFTVFAVGSAWVMVWASIASVEIIAFVQRAAPTELCGKVLSVVYMVLSCATPIGQLVYGLAYDRWTPATVFAGMLAVLTLTTALFYRLKSCLWRLS
;
A
#
# COMPACT_ATOMS: atom_id res chain seq x y z
N LEU A 1 -0.54 0.04 3.27
CA LEU A 1 0.80 0.63 3.47
C LEU A 1 1.31 0.39 4.89
N VAL A 2 0.52 0.68 5.92
CA VAL A 2 0.89 0.51 7.34
C VAL A 2 1.39 -0.91 7.64
N GLY A 3 0.77 -1.95 7.09
CA GLY A 3 1.21 -3.34 7.27
C GLY A 3 2.61 -3.63 6.74
N LEU A 4 3.05 -2.94 5.68
CA LEU A 4 4.38 -3.07 5.10
C LEU A 4 5.45 -2.38 5.95
N THR A 5 5.18 -1.17 6.43
CA THR A 5 6.11 -0.41 7.29
C THR A 5 6.32 -1.09 8.64
N ILE A 6 5.29 -1.71 9.23
CA ILE A 6 5.42 -2.48 10.46
C ILE A 6 6.04 -3.85 10.20
N GLY A 7 5.68 -4.48 9.06
CA GLY A 7 6.21 -5.77 8.67
C GLY A 7 7.72 -5.76 8.42
N ALA A 8 8.26 -4.66 7.88
CA ALA A 8 9.67 -4.56 7.53
C ALA A 8 10.61 -4.84 8.73
N PRO A 9 10.54 -4.13 9.87
CA PRO A 9 11.41 -4.43 11.01
C PRO A 9 11.17 -5.82 11.59
N ILE A 10 9.93 -6.29 11.65
CA ILE A 10 9.59 -7.59 12.23
C ILE A 10 10.14 -8.74 11.37
N ILE A 11 9.97 -8.67 10.04
CA ILE A 11 10.46 -9.70 9.13
C ILE A 11 11.98 -9.74 9.11
N VAL A 12 12.63 -8.60 8.99
CA VAL A 12 14.08 -8.51 8.87
C VAL A 12 14.77 -8.92 10.18
N THR A 13 14.26 -8.49 11.35
CA THR A 13 14.93 -8.76 12.63
C THR A 13 14.48 -10.07 13.27
N LYS A 14 13.15 -10.36 13.32
CA LYS A 14 12.63 -11.55 14.00
C LYS A 14 12.63 -12.79 13.10
N HIS A 15 12.34 -12.66 11.82
CA HIS A 15 12.20 -13.81 10.93
C HIS A 15 13.50 -14.17 10.20
N LEU A 16 14.24 -13.17 9.73
CA LEU A 16 15.51 -13.36 9.02
C LEU A 16 16.75 -13.24 9.95
N GLY A 17 16.59 -12.77 11.19
CA GLY A 17 17.72 -12.61 12.13
C GLY A 17 18.80 -11.65 11.66
N MET A 18 18.46 -10.76 10.69
CA MET A 18 19.42 -9.82 10.11
C MET A 18 19.63 -8.57 10.99
N GLN A 19 20.74 -7.87 10.75
CA GLN A 19 21.07 -6.66 11.48
C GLN A 19 20.05 -5.52 11.19
N SER A 20 19.89 -4.60 12.15
CA SER A 20 19.02 -3.42 12.03
C SER A 20 19.37 -2.52 10.83
N SER A 21 20.61 -2.56 10.32
CA SER A 21 21.00 -1.87 9.08
C SER A 21 20.22 -2.35 7.86
N CYS A 22 19.84 -3.63 7.81
CA CYS A 22 19.03 -4.19 6.73
C CYS A 22 17.59 -3.64 6.74
N VAL A 23 17.05 -3.33 7.93
CA VAL A 23 15.75 -2.63 8.05
C VAL A 23 15.81 -1.28 7.36
N GLY A 24 16.89 -0.50 7.62
CA GLY A 24 17.10 0.79 6.97
C GLY A 24 17.19 0.69 5.45
N MET A 25 17.79 -0.37 4.90
CA MET A 25 17.80 -0.60 3.44
C MET A 25 16.39 -0.81 2.87
N VAL A 26 15.54 -1.55 3.56
CA VAL A 26 14.14 -1.74 3.15
C VAL A 26 13.36 -0.43 3.24
N GLU A 27 13.58 0.37 4.29
CA GLU A 27 12.94 1.69 4.43
C GLU A 27 13.38 2.66 3.34
N VAL A 28 14.65 2.65 2.95
CA VAL A 28 15.14 3.42 1.78
C VAL A 28 14.45 2.95 0.51
N ALA A 29 14.30 1.64 0.29
CA ALA A 29 13.61 1.10 -0.87
C ALA A 29 12.12 1.52 -0.90
N LEU A 30 11.44 1.50 0.25
CA LEU A 30 10.08 2.02 0.40
C LEU A 30 9.99 3.52 0.08
N GLY A 31 10.92 4.31 0.60
CA GLY A 31 11.00 5.76 0.35
C GLY A 31 11.23 6.09 -1.13
N LEU A 32 12.18 5.42 -1.77
CA LEU A 32 12.44 5.57 -3.20
C LEU A 32 11.24 5.13 -4.04
N GLY A 33 10.55 4.04 -3.66
CA GLY A 33 9.30 3.62 -4.29
C GLY A 33 8.21 4.70 -4.21
N GLY A 34 8.05 5.31 -3.03
CA GLY A 34 7.09 6.41 -2.82
C GLY A 34 7.42 7.66 -3.66
N LEU A 35 8.69 8.07 -3.69
CA LEU A 35 9.16 9.19 -4.49
C LEU A 35 8.99 8.96 -6.00
N THR A 36 9.36 7.78 -6.48
CA THR A 36 9.20 7.44 -7.91
C THR A 36 7.73 7.38 -8.30
N GLY A 37 6.86 6.78 -7.47
CA GLY A 37 5.42 6.71 -7.73
C GLY A 37 4.76 8.09 -7.81
N SER A 38 5.01 8.95 -6.83
CA SER A 38 4.47 10.32 -6.82
C SER A 38 5.06 11.18 -7.94
N GLY A 39 6.36 11.04 -8.23
CA GLY A 39 7.03 11.71 -9.33
C GLY A 39 6.47 11.35 -10.70
N LEU A 40 6.16 10.06 -10.93
CA LEU A 40 5.54 9.60 -12.18
C LEU A 40 4.18 10.24 -12.44
N VAL A 41 3.35 10.40 -11.40
CA VAL A 41 2.07 11.11 -11.53
C VAL A 41 2.28 12.58 -11.85
N GLY A 42 3.29 13.22 -11.24
CA GLY A 42 3.62 14.62 -11.51
C GLY A 42 4.10 14.87 -12.94
N ILE A 43 4.89 13.95 -13.50
CA ILE A 43 5.43 14.08 -14.88
C ILE A 43 4.39 13.71 -15.94
N TRP A 44 3.57 12.67 -15.70
CA TRP A 44 2.57 12.17 -16.66
C TRP A 44 1.14 12.13 -16.10
N PRO A 45 0.55 13.25 -15.69
CA PRO A 45 -0.77 13.26 -15.06
C PRO A 45 -1.88 12.70 -15.96
N HIS A 46 -1.71 12.79 -17.30
CA HIS A 46 -2.71 12.30 -18.26
C HIS A 46 -2.80 10.76 -18.38
N ARG A 47 -1.78 10.04 -17.90
CA ARG A 47 -1.76 8.57 -17.96
C ARG A 47 -2.43 7.90 -16.77
N PHE A 48 -2.59 8.63 -15.68
CA PHE A 48 -3.15 8.17 -14.43
C PHE A 48 -4.55 8.74 -14.24
N SER A 49 -5.49 7.92 -13.81
CA SER A 49 -6.88 8.31 -13.59
C SER A 49 -7.52 7.37 -12.58
N LEU A 50 -8.47 7.86 -11.81
CA LEU A 50 -9.29 7.05 -10.90
C LEU A 50 -10.00 5.87 -11.58
N ASN A 51 -10.28 5.95 -12.88
CA ASN A 51 -10.82 4.81 -13.64
C ASN A 51 -9.84 3.63 -13.67
N GLY A 52 -8.54 3.86 -13.45
CA GLY A 52 -7.49 2.85 -13.36
C GLY A 52 -7.26 2.28 -11.96
N ILE A 53 -8.08 2.59 -10.95
CA ILE A 53 -7.84 2.17 -9.56
C ILE A 53 -7.73 0.65 -9.42
N CYS A 54 -8.55 -0.11 -10.18
CA CYS A 54 -8.47 -1.57 -10.21
C CYS A 54 -7.13 -2.06 -10.76
N ARG A 55 -6.54 -1.35 -11.74
CA ARG A 55 -5.22 -1.64 -12.29
C ARG A 55 -4.12 -1.38 -11.26
N TYR A 56 -4.21 -0.28 -10.51
CA TYR A 56 -3.25 0.02 -9.45
C TYR A 56 -3.25 -1.04 -8.36
N VAL A 57 -4.45 -1.47 -7.94
CA VAL A 57 -4.55 -2.55 -6.94
C VAL A 57 -4.05 -3.89 -7.50
N ALA A 58 -4.34 -4.21 -8.76
CA ALA A 58 -3.78 -5.40 -9.40
C ALA A 58 -2.24 -5.39 -9.42
N MET A 59 -1.63 -4.23 -9.68
CA MET A 59 -0.17 -4.07 -9.63
C MET A 59 0.40 -4.16 -8.21
N ILE A 60 -0.34 -3.68 -7.21
CA ILE A 60 0.00 -3.87 -5.80
C ILE A 60 -0.05 -5.37 -5.45
N CYS A 61 -1.10 -6.08 -5.84
CA CYS A 61 -1.22 -7.53 -5.62
C CYS A 61 -0.07 -8.30 -6.30
N LEU A 62 0.32 -7.90 -7.52
CA LEU A 62 1.45 -8.49 -8.24
C LEU A 62 2.76 -8.36 -7.45
N GLY A 63 2.96 -7.28 -6.71
CA GLY A 63 4.13 -7.09 -5.84
C GLY A 63 4.06 -7.86 -4.52
N VAL A 64 2.86 -8.06 -3.97
CA VAL A 64 2.66 -8.77 -2.70
C VAL A 64 2.80 -10.29 -2.86
N VAL A 65 2.33 -10.86 -3.97
CA VAL A 65 2.39 -12.31 -4.23
C VAL A 65 3.82 -12.88 -4.15
N PRO A 66 4.84 -12.33 -4.83
CA PRO A 66 6.20 -12.85 -4.71
C PRO A 66 6.77 -12.73 -3.28
N ILE A 67 6.36 -11.72 -2.51
CA ILE A 67 6.75 -11.60 -1.10
C ILE A 67 6.22 -12.78 -0.31
N ILE A 68 4.94 -13.15 -0.48
CA ILE A 68 4.33 -14.29 0.20
C ILE A 68 5.04 -15.59 -0.19
N VAL A 69 5.29 -15.81 -1.48
CA VAL A 69 5.97 -17.01 -1.98
C VAL A 69 7.41 -17.10 -1.41
N ALA A 70 8.13 -15.99 -1.40
CA ALA A 70 9.47 -15.95 -0.83
C ALA A 70 9.47 -16.27 0.67
N LEU A 71 8.52 -15.74 1.44
CA LEU A 71 8.38 -16.02 2.87
C LEU A 71 8.02 -17.47 3.18
N LEU A 72 7.38 -18.21 2.24
CA LEU A 72 7.01 -19.62 2.42
C LEU A 72 8.13 -20.58 2.02
N PHE A 73 8.90 -20.27 0.99
CA PHE A 73 9.80 -21.22 0.34
C PHE A 73 11.24 -20.72 0.14
N GLY A 74 11.52 -19.45 0.48
CA GLY A 74 12.80 -18.82 0.17
C GLY A 74 13.90 -19.09 1.20
N ALA A 75 15.15 -19.03 0.74
CA ALA A 75 16.33 -18.89 1.62
C ALA A 75 16.49 -17.41 2.06
N ASP A 76 17.09 -17.16 3.22
CA ASP A 76 17.10 -15.86 3.90
C ASP A 76 17.50 -14.65 3.02
N VAL A 77 18.57 -14.79 2.23
CA VAL A 77 19.05 -13.71 1.33
C VAL A 77 18.05 -13.47 0.18
N CYS A 78 17.45 -14.53 -0.35
CA CYS A 78 16.45 -14.45 -1.42
C CYS A 78 15.18 -13.78 -0.91
N VAL A 79 14.72 -14.14 0.31
CA VAL A 79 13.57 -13.52 0.98
C VAL A 79 13.79 -12.04 1.18
N PHE A 80 14.96 -11.64 1.67
CA PHE A 80 15.29 -10.23 1.88
C PHE A 80 15.23 -9.42 0.56
N THR A 81 15.86 -9.93 -0.49
CA THR A 81 15.90 -9.23 -1.79
C THR A 81 14.51 -9.10 -2.41
N VAL A 82 13.73 -10.20 -2.42
CA VAL A 82 12.36 -10.19 -2.94
C VAL A 82 11.46 -9.28 -2.10
N PHE A 83 11.65 -9.26 -0.78
CA PHE A 83 10.91 -8.39 0.12
C PHE A 83 11.23 -6.91 -0.14
N ALA A 84 12.51 -6.53 -0.27
CA ALA A 84 12.91 -5.16 -0.53
C ALA A 84 12.40 -4.65 -1.89
N VAL A 85 12.58 -5.44 -2.96
CA VAL A 85 12.12 -5.07 -4.31
C VAL A 85 10.60 -5.07 -4.40
N GLY A 86 9.94 -6.09 -3.85
CA GLY A 86 8.49 -6.19 -3.85
C GLY A 86 7.82 -5.06 -3.05
N SER A 87 8.39 -4.68 -1.91
CA SER A 87 7.90 -3.56 -1.11
C SER A 87 8.07 -2.21 -1.81
N ALA A 88 9.21 -1.98 -2.48
CA ALA A 88 9.41 -0.80 -3.32
C ALA A 88 8.37 -0.73 -4.45
N TRP A 89 8.13 -1.86 -5.15
CA TRP A 89 7.10 -1.96 -6.18
C TRP A 89 5.70 -1.62 -5.66
N VAL A 90 5.31 -2.20 -4.53
CA VAL A 90 4.03 -1.91 -3.88
C VAL A 90 3.91 -0.42 -3.53
N MET A 91 4.99 0.20 -3.02
CA MET A 91 5.00 1.62 -2.68
C MET A 91 4.85 2.53 -3.89
N VAL A 92 5.43 2.20 -5.04
CA VAL A 92 5.23 2.96 -6.30
C VAL A 92 3.73 3.04 -6.62
N TRP A 93 3.06 1.89 -6.73
CA TRP A 93 1.65 1.85 -7.12
C TRP A 93 0.70 2.40 -6.06
N ALA A 94 1.03 2.20 -4.79
CA ALA A 94 0.27 2.76 -3.68
C ALA A 94 0.38 4.29 -3.62
N SER A 95 1.55 4.86 -3.90
CA SER A 95 1.74 6.31 -3.98
C SER A 95 0.97 6.91 -5.16
N ILE A 96 1.01 6.26 -6.33
CA ILE A 96 0.19 6.66 -7.49
C ILE A 96 -1.29 6.70 -7.11
N ALA A 97 -1.81 5.63 -6.49
CA ALA A 97 -3.20 5.55 -6.07
C ALA A 97 -3.56 6.64 -5.05
N SER A 98 -2.69 6.91 -4.08
CA SER A 98 -2.91 7.94 -3.05
C SER A 98 -2.97 9.34 -3.64
N VAL A 99 -2.05 9.68 -4.53
CA VAL A 99 -2.03 11.00 -5.20
C VAL A 99 -3.28 11.20 -6.04
N GLU A 100 -3.71 10.17 -6.78
CA GLU A 100 -4.94 10.25 -7.60
C GLU A 100 -6.21 10.41 -6.76
N ILE A 101 -6.31 9.73 -5.62
CA ILE A 101 -7.45 9.89 -4.70
C ILE A 101 -7.50 11.31 -4.14
N ILE A 102 -6.36 11.85 -3.70
CA ILE A 102 -6.29 13.21 -3.16
C ILE A 102 -6.61 14.23 -4.26
N ALA A 103 -6.07 14.07 -5.46
CA ALA A 103 -6.35 14.95 -6.59
C ALA A 103 -7.83 14.92 -6.99
N PHE A 104 -8.48 13.75 -6.90
CA PHE A 104 -9.93 13.66 -7.12
C PHE A 104 -10.72 14.42 -6.07
N VAL A 105 -10.39 14.26 -4.79
CA VAL A 105 -11.04 15.01 -3.69
C VAL A 105 -10.90 16.52 -3.91
N GLN A 106 -9.72 16.98 -4.33
CA GLN A 106 -9.47 18.39 -4.64
C GLN A 106 -10.31 18.90 -5.81
N ARG A 107 -10.49 18.09 -6.86
CA ARG A 107 -11.32 18.46 -8.02
C ARG A 107 -12.82 18.44 -7.72
N ALA A 108 -13.25 17.56 -6.82
CA ALA A 108 -14.66 17.41 -6.45
C ALA A 108 -15.11 18.45 -5.41
N ALA A 109 -14.19 19.01 -4.62
CA ALA A 109 -14.47 19.99 -3.60
C ALA A 109 -14.62 21.41 -4.21
N PRO A 110 -15.60 22.21 -3.79
CA PRO A 110 -15.65 23.64 -4.13
C PRO A 110 -14.38 24.35 -3.69
N THR A 111 -13.87 25.28 -4.49
CA THR A 111 -12.62 26.00 -4.26
C THR A 111 -12.52 26.63 -2.88
N GLU A 112 -13.65 27.19 -2.38
CA GLU A 112 -13.74 27.83 -1.07
C GLU A 112 -13.63 26.86 0.12
N LEU A 113 -14.03 25.59 -0.08
CA LEU A 113 -14.08 24.55 0.95
C LEU A 113 -12.97 23.51 0.82
N CYS A 114 -12.18 23.57 -0.24
CA CYS A 114 -11.15 22.58 -0.56
C CYS A 114 -10.19 22.34 0.61
N GLY A 115 -9.72 23.37 1.29
CA GLY A 115 -8.85 23.28 2.46
C GLY A 115 -9.52 22.55 3.63
N LYS A 116 -10.79 22.83 3.90
CA LYS A 116 -11.54 22.18 4.99
C LYS A 116 -11.77 20.70 4.70
N VAL A 117 -12.15 20.36 3.48
CA VAL A 117 -12.36 18.98 3.05
C VAL A 117 -11.08 18.17 3.16
N LEU A 118 -9.96 18.71 2.66
CA LEU A 118 -8.64 18.05 2.78
C LEU A 118 -8.21 17.87 4.22
N SER A 119 -8.42 18.87 5.09
CA SER A 119 -8.08 18.76 6.51
C SER A 119 -8.85 17.61 7.18
N VAL A 120 -10.14 17.47 6.87
CA VAL A 120 -10.95 16.35 7.40
C VAL A 120 -10.45 15.01 6.88
N VAL A 121 -10.13 14.90 5.58
CA VAL A 121 -9.58 13.66 4.99
C VAL A 121 -8.25 13.29 5.66
N TYR A 122 -7.32 14.24 5.81
CA TYR A 122 -6.05 13.98 6.48
C TYR A 122 -6.21 13.65 7.97
N MET A 123 -7.16 14.27 8.66
CA MET A 123 -7.48 13.93 10.06
C MET A 123 -7.95 12.47 10.18
N VAL A 124 -8.87 12.04 9.33
CA VAL A 124 -9.35 10.64 9.31
C VAL A 124 -8.20 9.66 9.00
N LEU A 125 -7.37 9.96 8.01
CA LEU A 125 -6.20 9.15 7.66
C LEU A 125 -5.20 9.06 8.82
N SER A 126 -4.93 10.18 9.50
CA SER A 126 -4.03 10.22 10.66
C SER A 126 -4.56 9.43 11.85
N CYS A 127 -5.87 9.46 12.10
CA CYS A 127 -6.49 8.63 13.15
C CYS A 127 -6.52 7.14 12.78
N ALA A 128 -6.68 6.81 11.52
CA ALA A 128 -6.67 5.42 11.05
C ALA A 128 -5.29 4.77 11.14
N THR A 129 -4.21 5.55 11.03
CA THR A 129 -2.83 5.02 11.04
C THR A 129 -2.48 4.31 12.35
N PRO A 130 -2.63 4.88 13.57
CA PRO A 130 -2.32 4.18 14.82
C PRO A 130 -3.22 2.96 15.05
N ILE A 131 -4.48 3.01 14.61
CA ILE A 131 -5.37 1.84 14.69
C ILE A 131 -4.83 0.72 13.79
N GLY A 132 -4.44 1.04 12.57
CA GLY A 132 -3.80 0.08 11.67
C GLY A 132 -2.51 -0.50 12.25
N GLN A 133 -1.67 0.34 12.88
CA GLN A 133 -0.43 -0.11 13.54
C GLN A 133 -0.72 -1.11 14.66
N LEU A 134 -1.72 -0.86 15.49
CA LEU A 134 -2.12 -1.74 16.58
C LEU A 134 -2.61 -3.09 16.04
N VAL A 135 -3.49 -3.07 15.04
CA VAL A 135 -4.05 -4.28 14.42
C VAL A 135 -2.94 -5.13 13.78
N TYR A 136 -2.06 -4.52 12.98
CA TYR A 136 -0.95 -5.24 12.35
C TYR A 136 0.09 -5.71 13.34
N GLY A 137 0.43 -4.91 14.38
CA GLY A 137 1.32 -5.32 15.45
C GLY A 137 0.83 -6.59 16.15
N LEU A 138 -0.44 -6.61 16.57
CA LEU A 138 -1.07 -7.80 17.16
C LEU A 138 -1.15 -8.99 16.20
N ALA A 139 -1.38 -8.72 14.91
CA ALA A 139 -1.41 -9.77 13.89
C ALA A 139 -0.03 -10.44 13.73
N TYR A 140 1.04 -9.66 13.68
CA TYR A 140 2.41 -10.19 13.58
C TYR A 140 2.90 -10.91 14.85
N ASP A 141 2.31 -10.62 16.01
CA ASP A 141 2.64 -11.34 17.24
C ASP A 141 1.95 -12.72 17.31
N ARG A 142 0.79 -12.90 16.65
CA ARG A 142 0.01 -14.14 16.73
C ARG A 142 0.15 -15.05 15.50
N TRP A 143 0.45 -14.47 14.34
CA TRP A 143 0.44 -15.16 13.05
C TRP A 143 1.79 -15.05 12.34
N THR A 144 2.06 -15.98 11.44
CA THR A 144 3.26 -15.92 10.60
C THR A 144 3.18 -14.73 9.63
N PRO A 145 4.32 -14.11 9.26
CA PRO A 145 4.34 -13.00 8.32
C PRO A 145 3.61 -13.30 7.01
N ALA A 146 3.75 -14.51 6.48
CA ALA A 146 3.07 -14.93 5.25
C ALA A 146 1.54 -14.88 5.37
N THR A 147 0.96 -15.30 6.51
CA THR A 147 -0.49 -15.25 6.74
C THR A 147 -1.00 -13.81 6.87
N VAL A 148 -0.22 -12.91 7.48
CA VAL A 148 -0.56 -11.49 7.59
C VAL A 148 -0.59 -10.84 6.20
N PHE A 149 0.39 -11.12 5.34
CA PHE A 149 0.38 -10.65 3.95
C PHE A 149 -0.76 -11.23 3.12
N ALA A 150 -1.09 -12.52 3.31
CA ALA A 150 -2.25 -13.13 2.66
C ALA A 150 -3.57 -12.47 3.08
N GLY A 151 -3.73 -12.17 4.38
CA GLY A 151 -4.86 -11.40 4.89
C GLY A 151 -4.95 -9.99 4.30
N MET A 152 -3.82 -9.29 4.19
CA MET A 152 -3.73 -7.98 3.55
C MET A 152 -4.16 -8.04 2.08
N LEU A 153 -3.74 -9.08 1.36
CA LEU A 153 -4.11 -9.30 -0.03
C LEU A 153 -5.61 -9.61 -0.19
N ALA A 154 -6.18 -10.40 0.72
CA ALA A 154 -7.61 -10.69 0.74
C ALA A 154 -8.46 -9.43 0.98
N VAL A 155 -8.07 -8.56 1.92
CA VAL A 155 -8.74 -7.28 2.18
C VAL A 155 -8.64 -6.35 0.97
N LEU A 156 -7.47 -6.25 0.34
CA LEU A 156 -7.28 -5.45 -0.87
C LEU A 156 -8.16 -5.91 -2.03
N THR A 157 -8.23 -7.23 -2.28
CA THR A 157 -9.07 -7.79 -3.34
C THR A 157 -10.56 -7.62 -3.05
N LEU A 158 -10.97 -7.78 -1.80
CA LEU A 158 -12.37 -7.60 -1.37
C LEU A 158 -12.81 -6.14 -1.53
N THR A 159 -12.00 -5.19 -1.09
CA THR A 159 -12.31 -3.75 -1.21
C THR A 159 -12.40 -3.30 -2.66
N THR A 160 -11.54 -3.82 -3.55
CA THR A 160 -11.64 -3.55 -4.99
C THR A 160 -12.85 -4.19 -5.64
N ALA A 161 -13.20 -5.40 -5.27
CA ALA A 161 -14.40 -6.08 -5.76
C ALA A 161 -15.68 -5.32 -5.34
N LEU A 162 -15.74 -4.85 -4.10
CA LEU A 162 -16.82 -4.01 -3.60
C LEU A 162 -16.92 -2.68 -4.37
N PHE A 163 -15.78 -2.01 -4.57
CA PHE A 163 -15.73 -0.76 -5.33
C PHE A 163 -16.19 -0.95 -6.78
N TYR A 164 -15.81 -2.05 -7.42
CA TYR A 164 -16.25 -2.38 -8.77
C TYR A 164 -17.75 -2.66 -8.84
N ARG A 165 -18.29 -3.38 -7.88
CA ARG A 165 -19.76 -3.63 -7.78
C ARG A 165 -20.55 -2.35 -7.54
N LEU A 166 -20.10 -1.48 -6.65
CA LEU A 166 -20.74 -0.18 -6.38
C LEU A 166 -20.72 0.72 -7.62
N LYS A 167 -19.59 0.79 -8.32
CA LYS A 167 -19.47 1.55 -9.57
C LYS A 167 -20.42 1.03 -10.64
N SER A 168 -20.51 -0.29 -10.82
CA SER A 168 -21.42 -0.89 -11.81
C SER A 168 -22.90 -0.71 -11.45
N CYS A 169 -23.23 -0.62 -10.17
CA CYS A 169 -24.58 -0.36 -9.69
C CYS A 169 -24.98 1.11 -9.94
N LEU A 170 -24.08 2.06 -9.66
CA LEU A 170 -24.32 3.49 -9.90
C LEU A 170 -24.50 3.83 -11.39
N TRP A 171 -23.75 3.15 -12.26
CA TRP A 171 -23.88 3.32 -13.72
C TRP A 171 -25.17 2.72 -14.30
N ARG A 172 -25.83 1.81 -13.59
CA ARG A 172 -27.13 1.27 -14.01
C ARG A 172 -28.31 2.14 -13.58
N LEU A 173 -28.09 3.08 -12.66
CA LEU A 173 -29.10 3.97 -12.11
C LEU A 173 -29.05 5.38 -12.75
N SER A 174 -28.04 5.68 -13.56
CA SER A 174 -27.88 6.87 -14.37
C SER A 174 -28.23 6.61 -15.83
#